data_ae89365823bd57c687379ce7f276d7bf
#
_entry.id   ae89365823bd57c687379ce7f276d7bf
#
_cell.length_a   1.000
_cell.length_b   1.000
_cell.length_c   1.000
_cell.angle_alpha   90.00
_cell.angle_beta   90.00
_cell.angle_gamma   90.00
#
_symmetry.space_group_name_H-M   'P 1'
#
loop_
_entity.id
_entity.type
_entity.pdbx_description
1 polymer ?
#
loop_
_entity_poly.entity_id
_entity_poly.type
_entity_poly.pdbx_seq_one_letter_code
_entity_poly.pdbx_strand_id
1 'polypeptide(L)'
;MEVEVQLLVRTPRVKQEEINRVKDLLRNYTDRVTKGETTFSTLARLYSEDPVSARAGGEMDYTGRGYLDPAFANVAFNLTDPNKISKIVETEFGYHIIQLIDKRGDKIKCRHILLKPKVSMEEIDKASHQVDSIANDIRAGKFTFEEAASYLSEDKDTRNNQGLMTNNTSESMTSRFQMRELPTEVARVVDTMKVGEISQPFQMINSKGKTVVAIAKLKSRTDGHRATITEDFQVMKNVVLNKEREKTINNWVSDKIKHTYVRMSDRYKNCDFKYKGWIK
;
A
#
# COMPACT_ATOMS: atom_id res chain seq x y z
N MET A 1 22.86 1.31 7.69
CA MET A 1 22.10 1.16 8.95
C MET A 1 20.74 0.58 8.62
N GLU A 2 20.40 -0.55 9.24
CA GLU A 2 19.11 -1.23 9.14
C GLU A 2 18.46 -1.30 10.51
N VAL A 3 17.13 -1.27 10.56
CA VAL A 3 16.36 -1.31 11.80
C VAL A 3 15.22 -2.31 11.68
N GLU A 4 14.86 -2.92 12.81
CA GLU A 4 13.59 -3.65 12.96
C GLU A 4 12.70 -2.89 13.94
N VAL A 5 11.47 -2.64 13.53
CA VAL A 5 10.51 -1.82 14.27
C VAL A 5 9.24 -2.60 14.53
N GLN A 6 8.74 -2.51 15.73
CA GLN A 6 7.42 -3.00 16.11
C GLN A 6 6.47 -1.80 16.29
N LEU A 7 5.23 -1.94 15.86
CA LEU A 7 4.18 -0.94 16.00
C LEU A 7 2.99 -1.47 16.80
N LEU A 8 2.43 -0.63 17.64
CA LEU A 8 1.10 -0.80 18.19
C LEU A 8 0.27 0.40 17.75
N VAL A 9 -0.87 0.14 17.15
CA VAL A 9 -1.67 1.14 16.45
C VAL A 9 -3.09 1.17 16.98
N ARG A 10 -3.64 2.37 17.17
CA ARG A 10 -5.05 2.63 17.43
C ARG A 10 -5.62 3.52 16.34
N THR A 11 -6.81 3.18 15.87
CA THR A 11 -7.54 3.93 14.86
C THR A 11 -8.54 4.85 15.55
N PRO A 12 -8.38 6.18 15.46
CA PRO A 12 -9.35 7.11 16.02
C PRO A 12 -10.73 6.89 15.39
N ARG A 13 -11.78 7.07 16.15
CA ARG A 13 -13.15 6.88 15.67
C ARG A 13 -13.55 8.03 14.76
N VAL A 14 -14.21 7.69 13.66
CA VAL A 14 -14.86 8.69 12.81
C VAL A 14 -16.25 9.00 13.36
N LYS A 15 -16.57 10.27 13.58
CA LYS A 15 -17.91 10.70 14.00
C LYS A 15 -18.94 10.41 12.90
N GLN A 16 -20.13 9.97 13.31
CA GLN A 16 -21.21 9.63 12.34
C GLN A 16 -21.60 10.81 11.46
N GLU A 17 -21.51 12.03 11.99
CA GLU A 17 -21.77 13.27 11.23
C GLU A 17 -20.83 13.41 10.03
N GLU A 18 -19.55 13.10 10.20
CA GLU A 18 -18.56 13.15 9.11
C GLU A 18 -18.83 12.06 8.07
N ILE A 19 -19.22 10.86 8.52
CA ILE A 19 -19.64 9.79 7.61
C ILE A 19 -20.85 10.23 6.77
N ASN A 20 -21.83 10.84 7.41
CA ASN A 20 -23.03 11.35 6.71
C ASN A 20 -22.65 12.45 5.73
N ARG A 21 -21.79 13.39 6.12
CA ARG A 21 -21.27 14.46 5.25
C ARG A 21 -20.61 13.89 3.98
N VAL A 22 -19.76 12.88 4.14
CA VAL A 22 -19.08 12.22 2.99
C VAL A 22 -20.11 11.53 2.09
N LYS A 23 -21.07 10.81 2.67
CA LYS A 23 -22.15 10.16 1.89
C LYS A 23 -23.01 11.18 1.15
N ASP A 24 -23.32 12.33 1.74
CA ASP A 24 -24.09 13.38 1.10
C ASP A 24 -23.34 14.06 -0.04
N LEU A 25 -22.01 14.24 0.11
CA LEU A 25 -21.16 14.70 -1.00
C LEU A 25 -21.20 13.73 -2.18
N LEU A 26 -21.06 12.42 -1.94
CA LEU A 26 -21.13 11.42 -3.01
C LEU A 26 -22.51 11.36 -3.67
N ARG A 27 -23.60 11.52 -2.92
CA ARG A 27 -24.96 11.66 -3.49
C ARG A 27 -25.07 12.90 -4.38
N ASN A 28 -24.58 14.04 -3.90
CA ASN A 28 -24.53 15.28 -4.68
C ASN A 28 -23.74 15.10 -5.98
N TYR A 29 -22.59 14.42 -5.95
CA TYR A 29 -21.81 14.14 -7.15
C TYR A 29 -22.57 13.25 -8.13
N THR A 30 -23.25 12.22 -7.63
CA THR A 30 -24.11 11.36 -8.45
C THR A 30 -25.21 12.17 -9.13
N ASP A 31 -25.92 13.04 -8.38
CA ASP A 31 -27.01 13.87 -8.89
C ASP A 31 -26.53 14.84 -9.98
N ARG A 32 -25.41 15.51 -9.76
CA ARG A 32 -24.82 16.46 -10.73
C ARG A 32 -24.42 15.77 -12.04
N VAL A 33 -23.85 14.57 -11.98
CA VAL A 33 -23.53 13.79 -13.18
C VAL A 33 -24.82 13.34 -13.89
N THR A 34 -25.79 12.83 -13.14
CA THR A 34 -27.07 12.34 -13.70
C THR A 34 -27.87 13.45 -14.37
N LYS A 35 -27.82 14.67 -13.83
CA LYS A 35 -28.45 15.88 -14.43
C LYS A 35 -27.66 16.46 -15.61
N GLY A 36 -26.47 15.93 -15.91
CA GLY A 36 -25.61 16.45 -16.99
C GLY A 36 -24.91 17.77 -16.68
N GLU A 37 -24.90 18.21 -15.42
CA GLU A 37 -24.23 19.44 -14.99
C GLU A 37 -22.68 19.33 -15.09
N THR A 38 -22.16 18.12 -14.99
CA THR A 38 -20.74 17.82 -15.07
C THR A 38 -20.50 16.36 -15.44
N THR A 39 -19.25 15.98 -15.72
CA THR A 39 -18.90 14.58 -15.98
C THR A 39 -18.35 13.90 -14.74
N PHE A 40 -18.52 12.58 -14.64
CA PHE A 40 -17.92 11.77 -13.59
C PHE A 40 -16.40 11.96 -13.52
N SER A 41 -15.74 11.98 -14.68
CA SER A 41 -14.28 12.17 -14.80
C SER A 41 -13.82 13.51 -14.24
N THR A 42 -14.58 14.58 -14.47
CA THR A 42 -14.27 15.92 -13.92
C THR A 42 -14.35 15.91 -12.40
N LEU A 43 -15.43 15.34 -11.82
CA LEU A 43 -15.56 15.24 -10.37
C LEU A 43 -14.49 14.36 -9.75
N ALA A 44 -14.13 13.26 -10.41
CA ALA A 44 -13.06 12.39 -9.93
C ALA A 44 -11.71 13.12 -9.87
N ARG A 45 -11.37 13.91 -10.89
CA ARG A 45 -10.12 14.70 -10.90
C ARG A 45 -10.08 15.76 -9.81
N LEU A 46 -11.22 16.37 -9.50
CA LEU A 46 -11.31 17.48 -8.54
C LEU A 46 -11.41 17.00 -7.10
N TYR A 47 -12.10 15.90 -6.85
CA TYR A 47 -12.53 15.54 -5.51
C TYR A 47 -12.19 14.12 -5.06
N SER A 48 -11.79 13.21 -5.97
CA SER A 48 -11.42 11.87 -5.55
C SER A 48 -10.13 11.87 -4.74
N GLU A 49 -10.16 11.20 -3.60
CA GLU A 49 -9.02 11.01 -2.71
C GLU A 49 -8.25 9.69 -3.01
N ASP A 50 -8.53 9.07 -4.17
CA ASP A 50 -7.71 7.96 -4.66
C ASP A 50 -6.49 8.50 -5.44
N PRO A 51 -5.26 8.37 -4.91
CA PRO A 51 -4.09 8.96 -5.52
C PRO A 51 -3.72 8.34 -6.89
N VAL A 52 -4.20 7.12 -7.14
CA VAL A 52 -3.86 6.37 -8.36
C VAL A 52 -4.75 6.80 -9.52
N SER A 53 -6.07 6.76 -9.34
CA SER A 53 -7.03 6.98 -10.43
C SER A 53 -7.52 8.42 -10.55
N ALA A 54 -7.42 9.25 -9.52
CA ALA A 54 -7.97 10.62 -9.52
C ALA A 54 -7.48 11.43 -10.74
N ARG A 55 -6.18 11.41 -11.03
CA ARG A 55 -5.58 12.14 -12.17
C ARG A 55 -6.08 11.64 -13.52
N ALA A 56 -6.43 10.36 -13.61
CA ALA A 56 -7.03 9.74 -14.79
C ALA A 56 -8.56 9.89 -14.85
N GLY A 57 -9.15 10.77 -14.01
CA GLY A 57 -10.60 10.95 -13.94
C GLY A 57 -11.33 9.77 -13.29
N GLY A 58 -10.69 9.12 -12.33
CA GLY A 58 -11.18 7.96 -11.59
C GLY A 58 -11.04 6.63 -12.35
N GLU A 59 -10.45 6.64 -13.55
CA GLU A 59 -10.38 5.47 -14.42
C GLU A 59 -9.37 4.45 -13.91
N MET A 60 -9.81 3.19 -13.85
CA MET A 60 -9.01 2.01 -13.54
C MET A 60 -8.90 1.15 -14.80
N ASP A 61 -7.74 0.52 -15.01
CA ASP A 61 -7.55 -0.44 -16.09
C ASP A 61 -8.36 -1.73 -15.87
N TYR A 62 -8.44 -2.57 -16.92
CA TYR A 62 -9.11 -3.87 -16.84
C TYR A 62 -8.57 -4.72 -15.71
N THR A 63 -9.35 -4.83 -14.65
CA THR A 63 -8.97 -5.49 -13.40
C THR A 63 -9.89 -6.68 -13.13
N GLY A 64 -9.31 -7.80 -12.77
CA GLY A 64 -10.06 -9.00 -12.36
C GLY A 64 -10.61 -8.86 -10.94
N ARG A 65 -11.68 -9.60 -10.64
CA ARG A 65 -12.40 -9.54 -9.36
C ARG A 65 -11.49 -9.72 -8.13
N GLY A 66 -10.53 -10.63 -8.21
CA GLY A 66 -9.63 -10.96 -7.08
C GLY A 66 -8.61 -9.88 -6.70
N TYR A 67 -8.45 -8.84 -7.53
CA TYR A 67 -7.55 -7.71 -7.27
C TYR A 67 -8.26 -6.49 -6.68
N LEU A 68 -9.56 -6.57 -6.48
CA LEU A 68 -10.39 -5.49 -5.95
C LEU A 68 -10.88 -5.83 -4.54
N ASP A 69 -11.15 -4.79 -3.73
CA ASP A 69 -11.86 -4.97 -2.46
C ASP A 69 -13.17 -5.74 -2.72
N PRO A 70 -13.53 -6.75 -1.90
CA PRO A 70 -14.72 -7.57 -2.13
C PRO A 70 -16.03 -6.79 -2.24
N ALA A 71 -16.22 -5.74 -1.41
CA ALA A 71 -17.42 -4.90 -1.46
C ALA A 71 -17.46 -4.08 -2.75
N PHE A 72 -16.32 -3.50 -3.15
CA PHE A 72 -16.17 -2.79 -4.41
C PHE A 72 -16.43 -3.72 -5.60
N ALA A 73 -15.77 -4.89 -5.64
CA ALA A 73 -15.90 -5.87 -6.70
C ALA A 73 -17.36 -6.34 -6.87
N ASN A 74 -18.06 -6.62 -5.76
CA ASN A 74 -19.46 -7.04 -5.81
C ASN A 74 -20.36 -6.01 -6.50
N VAL A 75 -20.16 -4.73 -6.23
CA VAL A 75 -20.97 -3.68 -6.88
C VAL A 75 -20.50 -3.45 -8.32
N ALA A 76 -19.19 -3.31 -8.55
CA ALA A 76 -18.62 -3.00 -9.87
C ALA A 76 -19.01 -4.07 -10.92
N PHE A 77 -18.87 -5.35 -10.59
CA PHE A 77 -19.19 -6.45 -11.51
C PHE A 77 -20.70 -6.64 -11.76
N ASN A 78 -21.56 -6.10 -10.89
CA ASN A 78 -23.01 -6.11 -11.09
C ASN A 78 -23.52 -4.91 -11.90
N LEU A 79 -22.69 -3.91 -12.18
CA LEU A 79 -23.07 -2.80 -13.06
C LEU A 79 -23.21 -3.33 -14.51
N THR A 80 -24.31 -2.98 -15.17
CA THR A 80 -24.59 -3.35 -16.55
C THR A 80 -24.73 -2.16 -17.49
N ASP A 81 -25.00 -0.98 -16.95
CA ASP A 81 -25.25 0.24 -17.71
C ASP A 81 -24.11 1.25 -17.46
N PRO A 82 -23.33 1.63 -18.49
CA PRO A 82 -22.27 2.62 -18.37
C PRO A 82 -22.75 4.03 -17.99
N ASN A 83 -24.04 4.33 -18.22
CA ASN A 83 -24.61 5.64 -17.90
C ASN A 83 -25.05 5.75 -16.43
N LYS A 84 -25.13 4.63 -15.73
CA LYS A 84 -25.53 4.60 -14.32
C LYS A 84 -24.33 4.63 -13.38
N ILE A 85 -24.48 5.38 -12.30
CA ILE A 85 -23.55 5.41 -11.19
C ILE A 85 -24.07 4.47 -10.11
N SER A 86 -23.18 3.74 -9.46
CA SER A 86 -23.53 2.81 -8.37
C SER A 86 -24.13 3.54 -7.17
N LYS A 87 -24.80 2.79 -6.30
CA LYS A 87 -24.98 3.23 -4.90
C LYS A 87 -23.63 3.41 -4.24
N ILE A 88 -23.61 4.12 -3.12
CA ILE A 88 -22.38 4.30 -2.30
C ILE A 88 -21.93 2.93 -1.80
N VAL A 89 -20.65 2.65 -2.00
CA VAL A 89 -19.97 1.41 -1.56
C VAL A 89 -19.00 1.77 -0.44
N GLU A 90 -19.10 1.08 0.68
CA GLU A 90 -18.16 1.20 1.79
C GLU A 90 -17.10 0.11 1.67
N THR A 91 -15.84 0.50 1.73
CA THR A 91 -14.67 -0.38 1.74
C THR A 91 -13.75 0.00 2.89
N GLU A 92 -12.70 -0.77 3.10
CA GLU A 92 -11.69 -0.39 4.09
C GLU A 92 -10.93 0.91 3.75
N PHE A 93 -10.97 1.34 2.48
CA PHE A 93 -10.33 2.60 2.02
C PHE A 93 -11.21 3.83 2.21
N GLY A 94 -12.52 3.67 2.32
CA GLY A 94 -13.50 4.76 2.45
C GLY A 94 -14.80 4.47 1.71
N TYR A 95 -15.45 5.54 1.24
CA TYR A 95 -16.75 5.49 0.54
C TYR A 95 -16.54 5.77 -0.95
N HIS A 96 -17.13 4.93 -1.78
CA HIS A 96 -16.98 5.00 -3.24
C HIS A 96 -18.31 5.14 -3.94
N ILE A 97 -18.30 5.81 -5.10
CA ILE A 97 -19.28 5.64 -6.18
C ILE A 97 -18.53 5.17 -7.42
N ILE A 98 -19.19 4.31 -8.21
CA ILE A 98 -18.55 3.60 -9.32
C ILE A 98 -19.39 3.79 -10.58
N GLN A 99 -18.72 4.02 -11.72
CA GLN A 99 -19.31 4.05 -13.05
C GLN A 99 -18.62 3.02 -13.93
N LEU A 100 -19.41 2.18 -14.61
CA LEU A 100 -18.90 1.20 -15.56
C LEU A 100 -18.35 1.91 -16.81
N ILE A 101 -17.24 1.43 -17.36
CA ILE A 101 -16.77 1.82 -18.71
C ILE A 101 -16.94 0.65 -19.66
N ASP A 102 -16.40 -0.53 -19.34
CA ASP A 102 -16.42 -1.71 -20.20
C ASP A 102 -16.23 -3.00 -19.39
N LYS A 103 -16.68 -4.12 -19.95
CA LYS A 103 -16.43 -5.46 -19.42
C LYS A 103 -15.86 -6.37 -20.49
N ARG A 104 -14.82 -7.14 -20.13
CA ARG A 104 -14.17 -8.12 -21.01
C ARG A 104 -13.92 -9.42 -20.27
N GLY A 105 -14.77 -10.40 -20.52
CA GLY A 105 -14.70 -11.69 -19.83
C GLY A 105 -14.79 -11.51 -18.30
N ASP A 106 -13.76 -11.93 -17.60
CA ASP A 106 -13.61 -11.86 -16.14
C ASP A 106 -13.02 -10.53 -15.61
N LYS A 107 -12.81 -9.54 -16.49
CA LYS A 107 -12.23 -8.24 -16.15
C LYS A 107 -13.22 -7.10 -16.35
N ILE A 108 -13.12 -6.09 -15.50
CA ILE A 108 -13.91 -4.86 -15.57
C ILE A 108 -13.01 -3.64 -15.71
N LYS A 109 -13.43 -2.70 -16.52
CA LYS A 109 -12.90 -1.34 -16.59
C LYS A 109 -13.96 -0.38 -16.08
N CYS A 110 -13.64 0.40 -15.06
CA CYS A 110 -14.57 1.33 -14.41
C CYS A 110 -13.89 2.62 -13.99
N ARG A 111 -14.69 3.60 -13.61
CA ARG A 111 -14.26 4.81 -12.89
C ARG A 111 -14.83 4.79 -11.50
N HIS A 112 -14.09 5.36 -10.55
CA HIS A 112 -14.61 5.55 -9.21
C HIS A 112 -14.21 6.91 -8.63
N ILE A 113 -14.98 7.38 -7.66
CA ILE A 113 -14.64 8.49 -6.78
C ILE A 113 -14.58 7.93 -5.38
N LEU A 114 -13.44 8.10 -4.73
CA LEU A 114 -13.21 7.74 -3.34
C LEU A 114 -13.23 8.99 -2.47
N LEU A 115 -14.01 8.99 -1.40
CA LEU A 115 -13.90 9.96 -0.32
C LEU A 115 -13.64 9.25 1.01
N LYS A 116 -12.74 9.83 1.81
CA LYS A 116 -12.35 9.31 3.13
C LYS A 116 -12.91 10.21 4.22
N PRO A 117 -13.69 9.69 5.18
CA PRO A 117 -14.13 10.48 6.32
C PRO A 117 -12.91 10.95 7.14
N LYS A 118 -12.87 12.21 7.48
CA LYS A 118 -11.78 12.82 8.26
C LYS A 118 -12.00 12.59 9.75
N VAL A 119 -10.93 12.31 10.45
CA VAL A 119 -10.94 12.19 11.90
C VAL A 119 -10.80 13.57 12.54
N SER A 120 -11.59 13.86 13.57
CA SER A 120 -11.45 15.11 14.34
C SER A 120 -10.25 15.05 15.28
N MET A 121 -9.66 16.21 15.60
CA MET A 121 -8.55 16.29 16.54
C MET A 121 -8.90 15.70 17.91
N GLU A 122 -10.13 15.92 18.39
CA GLU A 122 -10.63 15.35 19.63
C GLU A 122 -10.54 13.81 19.66
N GLU A 123 -10.88 13.14 18.56
CA GLU A 123 -10.81 11.67 18.47
C GLU A 123 -9.36 11.17 18.32
N ILE A 124 -8.50 11.98 17.68
CA ILE A 124 -7.06 11.72 17.63
C ILE A 124 -6.46 11.81 19.03
N ASP A 125 -6.81 12.84 19.80
CA ASP A 125 -6.32 13.03 21.17
C ASP A 125 -6.80 11.89 22.08
N LYS A 126 -8.05 11.47 21.96
CA LYS A 126 -8.54 10.29 22.70
C LYS A 126 -7.76 9.03 22.39
N ALA A 127 -7.48 8.77 21.10
CA ALA A 127 -6.67 7.64 20.69
C ALA A 127 -5.22 7.76 21.20
N SER A 128 -4.67 8.98 21.20
CA SER A 128 -3.33 9.27 21.74
C SER A 128 -3.24 8.93 23.24
N HIS A 129 -4.22 9.37 24.02
CA HIS A 129 -4.28 9.05 25.45
C HIS A 129 -4.41 7.53 25.70
N GLN A 130 -5.20 6.82 24.87
CA GLN A 130 -5.30 5.36 24.98
C GLN A 130 -3.97 4.67 24.72
N VAL A 131 -3.27 5.08 23.66
CA VAL A 131 -1.97 4.54 23.28
C VAL A 131 -0.91 4.86 24.35
N ASP A 132 -0.93 6.07 24.90
CA ASP A 132 -0.02 6.49 25.98
C ASP A 132 -0.25 5.65 27.25
N SER A 133 -1.51 5.41 27.62
CA SER A 133 -1.83 4.52 28.75
C SER A 133 -1.27 3.11 28.55
N ILE A 134 -1.40 2.55 27.35
CA ILE A 134 -0.82 1.25 27.00
C ILE A 134 0.71 1.30 27.09
N ALA A 135 1.34 2.34 26.56
CA ALA A 135 2.79 2.53 26.64
C ALA A 135 3.29 2.57 28.09
N ASN A 136 2.57 3.26 28.99
CA ASN A 136 2.90 3.35 30.40
C ASN A 136 2.73 2.00 31.12
N ASP A 137 1.71 1.21 30.77
CA ASP A 137 1.52 -0.14 31.29
C ASP A 137 2.64 -1.09 30.85
N ILE A 138 3.11 -0.98 29.59
CA ILE A 138 4.27 -1.73 29.12
C ILE A 138 5.54 -1.31 29.86
N ARG A 139 5.79 0.00 30.03
CA ARG A 139 6.95 0.51 30.78
C ARG A 139 6.92 0.09 32.25
N ALA A 140 5.74 -0.05 32.83
CA ALA A 140 5.53 -0.57 34.18
C ALA A 140 5.68 -2.10 34.29
N GLY A 141 5.89 -2.81 33.19
CA GLY A 141 6.09 -4.26 33.15
C GLY A 141 4.81 -5.09 33.39
N LYS A 142 3.61 -4.50 33.19
CA LYS A 142 2.35 -5.24 33.31
C LYS A 142 2.18 -6.29 32.22
N PHE A 143 2.70 -6.02 31.05
CA PHE A 143 2.77 -6.92 29.88
C PHE A 143 3.88 -6.45 28.92
N THR A 144 4.27 -7.31 28.03
CA THR A 144 5.29 -7.00 27.00
C THR A 144 4.71 -6.19 25.86
N PHE A 145 5.56 -5.53 25.06
CA PHE A 145 5.13 -4.83 23.85
C PHE A 145 4.50 -5.81 22.85
N GLU A 146 5.06 -7.00 22.74
CA GLU A 146 4.65 -8.09 21.86
C GLU A 146 3.22 -8.57 22.18
N GLU A 147 2.92 -8.74 23.46
CA GLU A 147 1.58 -9.08 23.93
C GLU A 147 0.60 -7.94 23.66
N ALA A 148 0.98 -6.70 24.03
CA ALA A 148 0.16 -5.53 23.74
C ALA A 148 -0.14 -5.38 22.23
N ALA A 149 0.86 -5.52 21.38
CA ALA A 149 0.68 -5.43 19.94
C ALA A 149 -0.25 -6.53 19.41
N SER A 150 -0.13 -7.77 19.90
CA SER A 150 -0.96 -8.89 19.47
C SER A 150 -2.42 -8.78 19.88
N TYR A 151 -2.71 -8.26 21.09
CA TYR A 151 -4.07 -8.21 21.64
C TYR A 151 -4.74 -6.85 21.50
N LEU A 152 -3.99 -5.76 21.58
CA LEU A 152 -4.53 -4.41 21.64
C LEU A 152 -4.33 -3.60 20.36
N SER A 153 -3.42 -3.99 19.45
CA SER A 153 -3.24 -3.27 18.18
C SER A 153 -4.41 -3.51 17.23
N GLU A 154 -4.84 -2.46 16.56
CA GLU A 154 -5.87 -2.49 15.51
C GLU A 154 -5.27 -2.60 14.11
N ASP A 155 -3.95 -2.59 13.98
CA ASP A 155 -3.27 -2.79 12.71
C ASP A 155 -3.21 -4.27 12.34
N LYS A 156 -3.94 -4.65 11.30
CA LYS A 156 -4.03 -6.04 10.83
C LYS A 156 -2.70 -6.54 10.23
N ASP A 157 -1.89 -5.63 9.71
CA ASP A 157 -0.67 -5.98 8.98
C ASP A 157 0.45 -6.42 9.94
N THR A 158 0.51 -5.83 11.15
CA THR A 158 1.56 -6.10 12.13
C THR A 158 1.08 -6.90 13.35
N ARG A 159 -0.21 -6.81 13.69
CA ARG A 159 -0.77 -7.44 14.90
C ARG A 159 -0.45 -8.93 15.02
N ASN A 160 -0.63 -9.68 13.95
CA ASN A 160 -0.40 -11.13 13.93
C ASN A 160 1.11 -11.50 13.97
N ASN A 161 1.98 -10.52 13.82
CA ASN A 161 3.44 -10.65 13.91
C ASN A 161 3.99 -9.89 15.11
N GLN A 162 3.23 -9.86 16.23
CA GLN A 162 3.65 -9.20 17.48
C GLN A 162 4.05 -7.73 17.30
N GLY A 163 3.39 -7.03 16.39
CA GLY A 163 3.67 -5.66 16.02
C GLY A 163 4.82 -5.47 15.04
N LEU A 164 5.58 -6.51 14.68
CA LEU A 164 6.76 -6.41 13.83
C LEU A 164 6.38 -6.03 12.40
N MET A 165 6.96 -4.95 11.91
CA MET A 165 6.77 -4.49 10.54
C MET A 165 7.46 -5.44 9.55
N THR A 166 6.86 -5.60 8.37
CA THR A 166 7.41 -6.42 7.28
C THR A 166 7.74 -5.54 6.08
N ASN A 167 8.96 -5.62 5.61
CA ASN A 167 9.44 -4.94 4.41
C ASN A 167 9.09 -5.77 3.17
N ASN A 168 8.07 -5.31 2.43
CA ASN A 168 7.61 -5.95 1.20
C ASN A 168 8.28 -5.35 -0.06
N THR A 169 9.16 -4.37 0.09
CA THR A 169 9.87 -3.74 -1.03
C THR A 169 11.10 -4.52 -1.48
N SER A 170 11.62 -5.39 -0.62
CA SER A 170 12.70 -6.31 -0.96
C SER A 170 12.14 -7.61 -1.57
N GLU A 171 12.86 -8.22 -2.51
CA GLU A 171 12.51 -9.53 -3.10
C GLU A 171 12.37 -10.67 -2.07
N SER A 172 12.94 -10.50 -0.89
CA SER A 172 12.77 -11.35 0.28
C SER A 172 11.97 -10.59 1.33
N MET A 173 10.76 -11.05 1.68
CA MET A 173 10.03 -10.53 2.84
C MET A 173 10.94 -10.58 4.07
N THR A 174 11.29 -9.42 4.61
CA THR A 174 12.17 -9.27 5.77
C THR A 174 11.56 -8.29 6.76
N SER A 175 11.97 -8.36 8.02
CA SER A 175 11.62 -7.37 9.05
C SER A 175 12.60 -6.19 9.10
N ARG A 176 13.68 -6.24 8.32
CA ARG A 176 14.73 -5.21 8.30
C ARG A 176 14.40 -4.12 7.29
N PHE A 177 14.55 -2.89 7.71
CA PHE A 177 14.32 -1.69 6.90
C PHE A 177 15.55 -0.81 6.90
N GLN A 178 15.92 -0.29 5.75
CA GLN A 178 16.74 0.91 5.71
C GLN A 178 15.85 2.11 6.12
N MET A 179 16.41 3.13 6.75
CA MET A 179 15.63 4.28 7.23
C MET A 179 14.75 4.92 6.14
N ARG A 180 15.22 4.95 4.89
CA ARG A 180 14.49 5.49 3.72
C ARG A 180 13.30 4.63 3.27
N GLU A 181 13.21 3.37 3.72
CA GLU A 181 12.15 2.43 3.36
C GLU A 181 11.00 2.44 4.37
N LEU A 182 11.24 3.01 5.56
CA LEU A 182 10.22 3.21 6.57
C LEU A 182 9.24 4.35 6.18
N PRO A 183 7.98 4.28 6.61
CA PRO A 183 7.09 5.44 6.58
C PRO A 183 7.76 6.64 7.27
N THR A 184 7.62 7.84 6.70
CA THR A 184 8.35 9.04 7.14
C THR A 184 8.16 9.35 8.63
N GLU A 185 6.94 9.15 9.14
CA GLU A 185 6.61 9.39 10.55
C GLU A 185 7.32 8.39 11.47
N VAL A 186 7.34 7.11 11.08
CA VAL A 186 8.04 6.06 11.82
C VAL A 186 9.54 6.29 11.80
N ALA A 187 10.10 6.60 10.61
CA ALA A 187 11.54 6.87 10.47
C ALA A 187 11.99 8.03 11.38
N ARG A 188 11.22 9.12 11.42
CA ARG A 188 11.51 10.30 12.26
C ARG A 188 11.54 9.95 13.75
N VAL A 189 10.61 9.11 14.20
CA VAL A 189 10.52 8.69 15.60
C VAL A 189 11.66 7.73 15.94
N VAL A 190 11.90 6.74 15.09
CA VAL A 190 12.89 5.67 15.34
C VAL A 190 14.32 6.19 15.27
N ASP A 191 14.61 7.25 14.51
CA ASP A 191 15.96 7.78 14.30
C ASP A 191 16.66 8.12 15.62
N THR A 192 15.93 8.70 16.58
CA THR A 192 16.46 9.14 17.89
C THR A 192 16.37 8.08 19.00
N MET A 193 15.69 6.95 18.75
CA MET A 193 15.42 5.93 19.78
C MET A 193 16.62 5.00 20.00
N LYS A 194 16.76 4.50 21.21
CA LYS A 194 17.67 3.39 21.56
C LYS A 194 16.98 2.04 21.36
N VAL A 195 17.78 1.01 21.13
CA VAL A 195 17.25 -0.36 21.02
C VAL A 195 16.52 -0.76 22.31
N GLY A 196 15.32 -1.29 22.17
CA GLY A 196 14.41 -1.64 23.28
C GLY A 196 13.52 -0.50 23.75
N GLU A 197 13.77 0.73 23.32
CA GLU A 197 12.97 1.91 23.72
C GLU A 197 11.59 1.91 23.06
N ILE A 198 10.59 2.45 23.77
CA ILE A 198 9.22 2.67 23.29
C ILE A 198 8.99 4.16 23.13
N SER A 199 8.53 4.56 21.97
CA SER A 199 8.27 5.96 21.63
C SER A 199 7.13 6.58 22.44
N GLN A 200 7.01 7.90 22.37
CA GLN A 200 5.75 8.59 22.67
C GLN A 200 4.71 8.28 21.55
N PRO A 201 3.40 8.45 21.82
CA PRO A 201 2.36 8.37 20.81
C PRO A 201 2.63 9.36 19.67
N PHE A 202 2.48 8.91 18.43
CA PHE A 202 2.59 9.76 17.25
C PHE A 202 1.52 9.40 16.22
N GLN A 203 1.18 10.39 15.38
CA GLN A 203 0.23 10.20 14.29
C GLN A 203 0.98 9.72 13.05
N MET A 204 0.35 8.81 12.30
CA MET A 204 0.84 8.36 11.00
C MET A 204 -0.33 8.03 10.07
N ILE A 205 -0.03 7.89 8.78
CA ILE A 205 -0.99 7.39 7.79
C ILE A 205 -0.65 5.91 7.54
N ASN A 206 -1.64 5.03 7.73
CA ASN A 206 -1.45 3.60 7.49
C ASN A 206 -1.48 3.25 5.99
N SER A 207 -1.22 1.99 5.65
CA SER A 207 -1.24 1.45 4.27
C SER A 207 -2.56 1.69 3.52
N LYS A 208 -3.67 1.94 4.24
CA LYS A 208 -5.00 2.24 3.69
C LYS A 208 -5.30 3.73 3.58
N GLY A 209 -4.32 4.59 3.89
CA GLY A 209 -4.47 6.04 3.85
C GLY A 209 -5.35 6.60 4.95
N LYS A 210 -5.48 5.90 6.09
CA LYS A 210 -6.21 6.38 7.28
C LYS A 210 -5.25 6.96 8.29
N THR A 211 -5.64 8.06 8.92
CA THR A 211 -4.93 8.61 10.08
C THR A 211 -5.09 7.68 11.26
N VAL A 212 -3.98 7.26 11.84
CA VAL A 212 -3.91 6.40 13.03
C VAL A 212 -2.93 6.97 14.03
N VAL A 213 -3.05 6.56 15.29
CA VAL A 213 -2.09 6.86 16.35
C VAL A 213 -1.33 5.60 16.71
N ALA A 214 -0.02 5.71 16.79
CA ALA A 214 0.87 4.59 17.04
C ALA A 214 1.89 4.88 18.12
N ILE A 215 2.42 3.83 18.74
CA ILE A 215 3.73 3.80 19.41
C ILE A 215 4.62 2.81 18.68
N ALA A 216 5.91 3.12 18.64
CA ALA A 216 6.93 2.27 18.07
C ALA A 216 7.86 1.73 19.14
N LYS A 217 8.33 0.50 19.00
CA LYS A 217 9.47 -0.06 19.73
C LYS A 217 10.58 -0.35 18.74
N LEU A 218 11.77 0.18 19.00
CA LEU A 218 12.96 -0.16 18.24
C LEU A 218 13.48 -1.52 18.72
N LYS A 219 13.22 -2.57 17.93
CA LYS A 219 13.61 -3.94 18.29
C LYS A 219 15.10 -4.20 18.09
N SER A 220 15.63 -3.75 16.95
CA SER A 220 17.05 -3.87 16.65
C SER A 220 17.53 -2.71 15.78
N ARG A 221 18.82 -2.42 15.87
CA ARG A 221 19.53 -1.47 14.99
C ARG A 221 20.87 -2.09 14.61
N THR A 222 21.09 -2.25 13.32
CA THR A 222 22.33 -2.77 12.77
C THR A 222 22.99 -1.66 11.97
N ASP A 223 24.17 -1.23 12.41
CA ASP A 223 24.95 -0.25 11.66
C ASP A 223 25.51 -0.85 10.37
N GLY A 224 25.87 0.02 9.43
CA GLY A 224 26.48 -0.41 8.20
C GLY A 224 27.78 -1.15 8.49
N HIS A 225 27.87 -2.41 8.07
CA HIS A 225 29.05 -3.24 8.22
C HIS A 225 29.38 -3.94 6.90
N ARG A 226 30.59 -4.48 6.78
CA ARG A 226 30.96 -5.33 5.67
C ARG A 226 30.22 -6.66 5.81
N ALA A 227 29.48 -7.08 4.78
CA ALA A 227 28.69 -8.30 4.80
C ALA A 227 29.51 -9.51 5.23
N THR A 228 28.96 -10.28 6.17
CA THR A 228 29.56 -11.51 6.68
C THR A 228 28.66 -12.70 6.40
N ILE A 229 29.25 -13.89 6.25
CA ILE A 229 28.46 -15.11 6.00
C ILE A 229 27.54 -15.43 7.19
N THR A 230 27.95 -15.07 8.40
CA THR A 230 27.22 -15.39 9.63
C THR A 230 25.95 -14.55 9.78
N GLU A 231 26.03 -13.26 9.44
CA GLU A 231 24.93 -12.29 9.68
C GLU A 231 24.10 -12.02 8.43
N ASP A 232 24.75 -12.07 7.23
CA ASP A 232 24.13 -11.66 5.97
C ASP A 232 23.92 -12.80 4.97
N PHE A 233 23.98 -14.06 5.41
CA PHE A 233 23.95 -15.23 4.54
C PHE A 233 22.81 -15.19 3.51
N GLN A 234 21.60 -14.85 3.92
CA GLN A 234 20.45 -14.82 3.01
C GLN A 234 20.57 -13.72 1.96
N VAL A 235 21.07 -12.54 2.35
CA VAL A 235 21.31 -11.42 1.43
C VAL A 235 22.39 -11.82 0.41
N MET A 236 23.52 -12.35 0.89
CA MET A 236 24.61 -12.81 0.02
C MET A 236 24.17 -13.93 -0.91
N LYS A 237 23.43 -14.92 -0.40
CA LYS A 237 22.85 -16.01 -1.18
C LYS A 237 21.92 -15.47 -2.28
N ASN A 238 21.04 -14.53 -1.99
CA ASN A 238 20.14 -13.93 -2.97
C ASN A 238 20.90 -13.15 -4.05
N VAL A 239 21.93 -12.40 -3.68
CA VAL A 239 22.79 -11.69 -4.65
C VAL A 239 23.45 -12.67 -5.62
N VAL A 240 24.04 -13.74 -5.09
CA VAL A 240 24.70 -14.78 -5.92
C VAL A 240 23.67 -15.50 -6.79
N LEU A 241 22.52 -15.88 -6.22
CA LEU A 241 21.46 -16.56 -6.94
C LEU A 241 20.90 -15.72 -8.08
N ASN A 242 20.67 -14.44 -7.87
CA ASN A 242 20.17 -13.52 -8.88
C ASN A 242 21.20 -13.33 -10.01
N LYS A 243 22.49 -13.22 -9.66
CA LYS A 243 23.56 -13.15 -10.64
C LYS A 243 23.65 -14.42 -11.51
N GLU A 244 23.53 -15.60 -10.91
CA GLU A 244 23.54 -16.87 -11.66
C GLU A 244 22.27 -17.07 -12.49
N ARG A 245 21.10 -16.65 -12.00
CA ARG A 245 19.86 -16.61 -12.78
C ARG A 245 19.98 -15.71 -14.00
N GLU A 246 20.48 -14.49 -13.81
CA GLU A 246 20.69 -13.55 -14.91
C GLU A 246 21.66 -14.10 -15.96
N LYS A 247 22.78 -14.68 -15.53
CA LYS A 247 23.75 -15.34 -16.41
C LYS A 247 23.10 -16.50 -17.18
N THR A 248 22.32 -17.32 -16.51
CA THR A 248 21.60 -18.45 -17.13
C THR A 248 20.60 -17.97 -18.17
N ILE A 249 19.82 -16.94 -17.87
CA ILE A 249 18.86 -16.34 -18.79
C ILE A 249 19.58 -15.74 -19.98
N ASN A 250 20.66 -14.99 -19.77
CA ASN A 250 21.44 -14.37 -20.84
C ASN A 250 22.05 -15.42 -21.78
N ASN A 251 22.57 -16.50 -21.25
CA ASN A 251 23.11 -17.62 -22.02
C ASN A 251 22.00 -18.31 -22.82
N TRP A 252 20.87 -18.59 -22.20
CA TRP A 252 19.72 -19.20 -22.86
C TRP A 252 19.17 -18.32 -23.99
N VAL A 253 19.00 -17.01 -23.76
CA VAL A 253 18.56 -16.07 -24.80
C VAL A 253 19.55 -16.04 -25.97
N SER A 254 20.84 -15.95 -25.67
CA SER A 254 21.89 -15.93 -26.70
C SER A 254 21.91 -17.22 -27.54
N ASP A 255 21.69 -18.36 -26.89
CA ASP A 255 21.60 -19.65 -27.59
C ASP A 255 20.32 -19.72 -28.45
N LYS A 256 19.18 -19.31 -27.93
CA LYS A 256 17.92 -19.25 -28.69
C LYS A 256 18.01 -18.35 -29.91
N ILE A 257 18.64 -17.18 -29.79
CA ILE A 257 18.86 -16.27 -30.94
C ILE A 257 19.66 -16.97 -32.07
N LYS A 258 20.67 -17.78 -31.73
CA LYS A 258 21.48 -18.52 -32.73
C LYS A 258 20.63 -19.54 -33.49
N HIS A 259 19.70 -20.23 -32.83
CA HIS A 259 18.94 -21.35 -33.36
C HIS A 259 17.54 -20.96 -33.81
N THR A 260 17.08 -19.73 -33.62
CA THR A 260 15.75 -19.27 -34.01
C THR A 260 15.84 -18.48 -35.30
N TYR A 261 14.92 -18.75 -36.25
CA TYR A 261 14.78 -17.90 -37.41
C TYR A 261 14.09 -16.60 -37.03
N VAL A 262 14.77 -15.48 -37.28
CA VAL A 262 14.24 -14.12 -37.02
C VAL A 262 14.31 -13.32 -38.34
N ARG A 263 13.16 -12.77 -38.75
CA ARG A 263 13.08 -11.80 -39.83
C ARG A 263 12.93 -10.41 -39.27
N MET A 264 13.92 -9.55 -39.49
CA MET A 264 13.91 -8.18 -38.97
C MET A 264 13.66 -7.19 -40.11
N SER A 265 12.80 -6.20 -39.89
CA SER A 265 12.59 -5.09 -40.84
C SER A 265 13.84 -4.23 -40.89
N ASP A 266 14.16 -3.73 -42.11
CA ASP A 266 15.39 -2.95 -42.40
C ASP A 266 15.53 -1.72 -41.49
N ARG A 267 14.42 -1.09 -41.12
CA ARG A 267 14.40 0.05 -40.18
C ARG A 267 15.00 -0.24 -38.79
N TYR A 268 15.03 -1.49 -38.34
CA TYR A 268 15.53 -1.88 -37.05
C TYR A 268 16.90 -2.55 -37.08
N LYS A 269 17.46 -2.80 -38.24
CA LYS A 269 18.76 -3.49 -38.36
C LYS A 269 19.92 -2.75 -37.69
N ASN A 270 19.83 -1.42 -37.62
CA ASN A 270 20.87 -0.56 -37.04
C ASN A 270 20.62 -0.21 -35.56
N CYS A 271 19.65 -0.83 -34.92
CA CYS A 271 19.38 -0.61 -33.50
C CYS A 271 20.42 -1.34 -32.62
N ASP A 272 20.77 -0.72 -31.46
CA ASP A 272 21.59 -1.37 -30.46
C ASP A 272 20.74 -2.31 -29.59
N PHE A 273 20.92 -3.61 -29.77
CA PHE A 273 20.18 -4.63 -29.06
C PHE A 273 20.97 -5.13 -27.85
N LYS A 274 20.27 -5.33 -26.74
CA LYS A 274 20.87 -5.92 -25.52
C LYS A 274 21.60 -7.23 -25.80
N TYR A 275 21.07 -8.06 -26.71
CA TYR A 275 21.69 -9.30 -27.15
C TYR A 275 22.11 -9.19 -28.60
N LYS A 276 23.35 -9.60 -28.91
CA LYS A 276 23.87 -9.62 -30.29
C LYS A 276 23.43 -10.86 -31.05
N GLY A 277 23.40 -10.79 -32.37
CA GLY A 277 23.10 -11.95 -33.23
C GLY A 277 21.67 -12.04 -33.76
N TRP A 278 20.86 -11.02 -33.60
CA TRP A 278 19.53 -10.93 -34.20
C TRP A 278 19.55 -10.78 -35.73
N ILE A 279 20.64 -10.19 -36.26
CA ILE A 279 20.86 -9.99 -37.71
C ILE A 279 21.81 -11.09 -38.16
N LYS A 280 21.32 -11.97 -39.05
CA LYS A 280 22.09 -13.06 -39.66
C LYS A 280 22.42 -12.66 -41.11
#